data_94bb0736a617219eecdf73b0d57915b0
#
_entry.id   94bb0736a617219eecdf73b0d57915b0
#
_cell.length_a   1.000
_cell.length_b   1.000
_cell.length_c   1.000
_cell.angle_alpha   90.00
_cell.angle_beta   90.00
_cell.angle_gamma   90.00
#
_symmetry.space_group_name_H-M   'P 1'
#
loop_
_entity.id
_entity.type
_entity.pdbx_description
1 polymer ?
#
loop_
_entity_poly.entity_id
_entity_poly.type
_entity_poly.pdbx_seq_one_letter_code
_entity_poly.pdbx_strand_id
1 'polypeptide(L)'
;MTASNPLLQDFDLPPYSAIRPEHVEPAISQILADNRGAIAQLLESQPLETQHAAPGWAGLVLALDELNARLGRAWGPVSHLNAVCNSPELRAAYEACLPKLSEYWTEIGQNKPLFEAYAALAVSPESAGFDDGQKTLLAHALRDFRLSGIDLPEAEQQRYGAIQMQLSELTSRFSNQLLDATQAWTKHITDESALAGLPDSARAQMAQAAQAKELDGWLISLEFPSYYAVMTYADDRALREELYAAYCTRASDQGPNAGQFDNGPLMEQILDLRQELARLLGFDHYSELSLASKMAESTEQVLHF
;
A
#
# COMPACT_ATOMS: atom_id res chain seq x y z
N MET A 1 19.21 -27.22 -10.69
CA MET A 1 18.93 -26.68 -9.36
C MET A 1 18.08 -25.45 -9.56
N THR A 2 16.80 -25.50 -9.23
CA THR A 2 15.95 -24.29 -9.21
C THR A 2 16.56 -23.34 -8.21
N ALA A 3 16.96 -22.14 -8.65
CA ALA A 3 17.46 -21.11 -7.78
C ALA A 3 16.42 -20.86 -6.66
N SER A 4 16.88 -20.87 -5.40
CA SER A 4 16.01 -20.63 -4.25
C SER A 4 15.41 -19.23 -4.37
N ASN A 5 14.10 -19.10 -4.19
CA ASN A 5 13.39 -17.82 -4.29
C ASN A 5 13.87 -16.87 -3.18
N PRO A 6 14.45 -15.70 -3.50
CA PRO A 6 15.02 -14.78 -2.52
C PRO A 6 13.99 -14.20 -1.54
N LEU A 7 12.71 -14.13 -1.93
CA LEU A 7 11.63 -13.63 -1.07
C LEU A 7 11.18 -14.63 0.01
N LEU A 8 11.61 -15.90 -0.08
CA LEU A 8 11.35 -16.94 0.92
C LEU A 8 12.50 -17.14 1.89
N GLN A 9 13.59 -16.41 1.72
CA GLN A 9 14.78 -16.49 2.58
C GLN A 9 14.75 -15.40 3.64
N ASP A 10 15.43 -15.66 4.77
CA ASP A 10 15.72 -14.63 5.74
C ASP A 10 16.83 -13.71 5.23
N PHE A 11 16.68 -12.41 5.46
CA PHE A 11 17.65 -11.40 5.09
C PHE A 11 17.60 -10.21 6.07
N ASP A 12 18.77 -9.64 6.33
CA ASP A 12 18.88 -8.39 7.11
C ASP A 12 18.53 -7.17 6.25
N LEU A 13 18.93 -7.18 4.97
CA LEU A 13 18.62 -6.15 3.99
C LEU A 13 17.96 -6.78 2.77
N PRO A 14 16.91 -6.16 2.22
CA PRO A 14 16.20 -6.69 1.07
C PRO A 14 17.13 -6.93 -0.13
N PRO A 15 17.15 -8.13 -0.70
CA PRO A 15 18.04 -8.48 -1.82
C PRO A 15 17.49 -7.96 -3.16
N TYR A 16 17.30 -6.65 -3.30
CA TYR A 16 16.64 -6.01 -4.45
C TYR A 16 17.18 -6.47 -5.81
N SER A 17 18.50 -6.61 -5.94
CA SER A 17 19.14 -7.04 -7.18
C SER A 17 18.86 -8.52 -7.56
N ALA A 18 18.46 -9.34 -6.60
CA ALA A 18 18.14 -10.75 -6.82
C ALA A 18 16.64 -11.00 -7.06
N ILE A 19 15.77 -10.05 -6.68
CA ILE A 19 14.32 -10.18 -6.88
C ILE A 19 13.99 -10.06 -8.37
N ARG A 20 13.18 -11.01 -8.89
CA ARG A 20 12.68 -11.05 -10.25
C ARG A 20 11.16 -11.17 -10.24
N PRO A 21 10.44 -10.72 -11.30
CA PRO A 21 8.99 -10.84 -11.40
C PRO A 21 8.46 -12.26 -11.14
N GLU A 22 9.15 -13.29 -11.67
CA GLU A 22 8.78 -14.70 -11.49
C GLU A 22 8.91 -15.22 -10.05
N HIS A 23 9.58 -14.49 -9.15
CA HIS A 23 9.68 -14.84 -7.74
C HIS A 23 8.46 -14.41 -6.93
N VAL A 24 7.74 -13.37 -7.39
CA VAL A 24 6.76 -12.62 -6.58
C VAL A 24 5.55 -13.46 -6.23
N GLU A 25 4.78 -13.87 -7.23
CA GLU A 25 3.52 -14.59 -7.00
C GLU A 25 3.72 -15.94 -6.29
N PRO A 26 4.73 -16.78 -6.66
CA PRO A 26 4.99 -18.03 -5.96
C PRO A 26 5.36 -17.83 -4.48
N ALA A 27 6.19 -16.80 -4.16
CA ALA A 27 6.57 -16.54 -2.77
C ALA A 27 5.39 -16.09 -1.92
N ILE A 28 4.61 -15.12 -2.41
CA ILE A 28 3.44 -14.62 -1.69
C ILE A 28 2.41 -15.73 -1.51
N SER A 29 2.10 -16.51 -2.55
CA SER A 29 1.17 -17.64 -2.44
C SER A 29 1.61 -18.66 -1.40
N GLN A 30 2.92 -18.99 -1.35
CA GLN A 30 3.48 -19.92 -0.36
C GLN A 30 3.37 -19.36 1.06
N ILE A 31 3.76 -18.09 1.28
CA ILE A 31 3.70 -17.47 2.61
C ILE A 31 2.26 -17.40 3.11
N LEU A 32 1.30 -17.02 2.26
CA LEU A 32 -0.12 -16.97 2.63
C LEU A 32 -0.66 -18.36 3.01
N ALA A 33 -0.27 -19.41 2.27
CA ALA A 33 -0.65 -20.79 2.60
C ALA A 33 -0.05 -21.25 3.92
N ASP A 34 1.25 -20.99 4.14
CA ASP A 34 1.96 -21.32 5.38
C ASP A 34 1.31 -20.60 6.58
N ASN A 35 1.02 -19.30 6.44
CA ASN A 35 0.39 -18.50 7.49
C ASN A 35 -1.00 -19.02 7.83
N ARG A 36 -1.85 -19.36 6.86
CA ARG A 36 -3.17 -19.98 7.10
C ARG A 36 -3.03 -21.28 7.87
N GLY A 37 -2.09 -22.14 7.48
CA GLY A 37 -1.81 -23.39 8.17
C GLY A 37 -1.35 -23.19 9.61
N ALA A 38 -0.45 -22.24 9.83
CA ALA A 38 0.06 -21.92 11.18
C ALA A 38 -1.04 -21.36 12.10
N ILE A 39 -1.90 -20.48 11.58
CA ILE A 39 -3.04 -19.92 12.33
C ILE A 39 -4.05 -21.02 12.67
N ALA A 40 -4.37 -21.90 11.71
CA ALA A 40 -5.26 -23.02 11.99
C ALA A 40 -4.72 -23.93 13.09
N GLN A 41 -3.44 -24.29 13.04
CA GLN A 41 -2.77 -25.10 14.07
C GLN A 41 -2.76 -24.39 15.44
N LEU A 42 -2.53 -23.07 15.46
CA LEU A 42 -2.57 -22.28 16.68
C LEU A 42 -3.95 -22.33 17.34
N LEU A 43 -5.01 -22.26 16.54
CA LEU A 43 -6.38 -22.29 17.03
C LEU A 43 -6.84 -23.71 17.39
N GLU A 44 -6.44 -24.76 16.66
CA GLU A 44 -6.76 -26.16 16.95
C GLU A 44 -6.09 -26.69 18.22
N SER A 45 -4.89 -26.24 18.51
CA SER A 45 -4.13 -26.67 19.72
C SER A 45 -4.80 -26.23 21.03
N GLN A 46 -5.93 -25.53 20.97
CA GLN A 46 -6.64 -24.93 22.09
C GLN A 46 -8.15 -25.21 22.05
N PRO A 47 -8.62 -26.36 22.58
CA PRO A 47 -10.03 -26.58 22.75
C PRO A 47 -10.61 -25.52 23.69
N LEU A 48 -11.50 -24.68 23.20
CA LEU A 48 -12.26 -23.67 23.97
C LEU A 48 -13.04 -24.25 25.15
N GLU A 49 -13.22 -25.59 25.23
CA GLU A 49 -13.97 -26.29 26.26
C GLU A 49 -13.12 -26.68 27.49
N THR A 50 -11.83 -26.61 27.44
CA THR A 50 -10.98 -26.84 28.62
C THR A 50 -10.60 -25.50 29.24
N GLN A 51 -10.95 -25.31 30.51
CA GLN A 51 -10.59 -24.17 31.38
C GLN A 51 -9.08 -23.92 31.56
N HIS A 52 -8.25 -24.35 30.63
CA HIS A 52 -6.81 -24.20 30.65
C HIS A 52 -6.43 -23.22 29.54
N ALA A 53 -6.22 -21.99 29.99
CA ALA A 53 -5.51 -20.89 29.40
C ALA A 53 -5.58 -20.77 27.84
N ALA A 54 -6.32 -19.76 27.34
CA ALA A 54 -6.09 -19.19 26.01
C ALA A 54 -4.58 -19.06 25.75
N PRO A 55 -4.12 -19.13 24.47
CA PRO A 55 -2.71 -18.91 24.19
C PRO A 55 -2.31 -17.58 24.83
N GLY A 56 -1.26 -17.62 25.67
CA GLY A 56 -0.74 -16.42 26.30
C GLY A 56 -0.17 -15.46 25.26
N TRP A 57 0.32 -14.33 25.70
CA TRP A 57 0.92 -13.30 24.85
C TRP A 57 1.91 -13.88 23.82
N ALA A 58 2.83 -14.71 24.25
CA ALA A 58 3.84 -15.30 23.36
C ALA A 58 3.24 -16.28 22.33
N GLY A 59 2.27 -17.08 22.74
CA GLY A 59 1.67 -18.10 21.87
C GLY A 59 0.65 -17.55 20.89
N LEU A 60 0.07 -16.36 21.13
CA LEU A 60 -0.88 -15.74 20.25
C LEU A 60 -0.29 -14.50 19.55
N VAL A 61 0.06 -13.49 20.34
CA VAL A 61 0.41 -12.18 19.79
C VAL A 61 1.74 -12.23 19.05
N LEU A 62 2.80 -12.73 19.71
CA LEU A 62 4.12 -12.82 19.08
C LEU A 62 4.17 -13.81 17.92
N ALA A 63 3.42 -14.93 18.01
CA ALA A 63 3.33 -15.88 16.90
C ALA A 63 2.70 -15.26 15.65
N LEU A 64 1.60 -14.50 15.81
CA LEU A 64 0.97 -13.81 14.69
C LEU A 64 1.81 -12.65 14.16
N ASP A 65 2.51 -11.93 15.05
CA ASP A 65 3.42 -10.87 14.64
C ASP A 65 4.55 -11.40 13.74
N GLU A 66 5.13 -12.56 14.08
CA GLU A 66 6.16 -13.19 13.24
C GLU A 66 5.62 -13.62 11.86
N LEU A 67 4.40 -14.17 11.79
CA LEU A 67 3.76 -14.49 10.52
C LEU A 67 3.55 -13.24 9.65
N ASN A 68 3.08 -12.16 10.27
CA ASN A 68 2.87 -10.87 9.58
C ASN A 68 4.21 -10.24 9.17
N ALA A 69 5.23 -10.31 10.02
CA ALA A 69 6.57 -9.82 9.74
C ALA A 69 7.19 -10.57 8.54
N ARG A 70 7.02 -11.89 8.46
CA ARG A 70 7.47 -12.70 7.33
C ARG A 70 6.80 -12.25 6.02
N LEU A 71 5.49 -12.03 6.02
CA LEU A 71 4.76 -11.52 4.87
C LEU A 71 5.23 -10.11 4.50
N GLY A 72 5.40 -9.23 5.49
CA GLY A 72 5.90 -7.87 5.30
C GLY A 72 7.31 -7.82 4.72
N ARG A 73 8.21 -8.70 5.18
CA ARG A 73 9.57 -8.83 4.62
C ARG A 73 9.56 -9.23 3.15
N ALA A 74 8.64 -10.10 2.73
CA ALA A 74 8.53 -10.51 1.33
C ALA A 74 7.82 -9.45 0.46
N TRP A 75 6.69 -8.90 0.94
CA TRP A 75 5.87 -7.98 0.16
C TRP A 75 6.42 -6.55 0.10
N GLY A 76 7.06 -6.07 1.16
CA GLY A 76 7.62 -4.71 1.22
C GLY A 76 8.60 -4.40 0.09
N PRO A 77 9.63 -5.23 -0.16
CA PRO A 77 10.55 -5.04 -1.28
C PRO A 77 9.88 -5.07 -2.66
N VAL A 78 8.86 -5.92 -2.85
CA VAL A 78 8.09 -6.01 -4.10
C VAL A 78 7.30 -4.72 -4.34
N SER A 79 6.60 -4.24 -3.31
CA SER A 79 5.86 -2.97 -3.38
C SER A 79 6.78 -1.79 -3.67
N HIS A 80 7.95 -1.76 -3.04
CA HIS A 80 8.95 -0.72 -3.27
C HIS A 80 9.46 -0.76 -4.71
N LEU A 81 9.87 -1.92 -5.21
CA LEU A 81 10.34 -2.07 -6.60
C LEU A 81 9.26 -1.69 -7.61
N ASN A 82 7.99 -2.06 -7.36
CA ASN A 82 6.89 -1.66 -8.22
C ASN A 82 6.71 -0.13 -8.28
N ALA A 83 7.00 0.58 -7.19
CA ALA A 83 6.89 2.03 -7.12
C ALA A 83 8.07 2.77 -7.79
N VAL A 84 9.31 2.23 -7.73
CA VAL A 84 10.53 2.96 -8.13
C VAL A 84 11.30 2.35 -9.30
N CYS A 85 11.10 1.05 -9.59
CA CYS A 85 11.74 0.30 -10.68
C CYS A 85 10.70 -0.53 -11.45
N ASN A 86 9.58 0.11 -11.79
CA ASN A 86 8.45 -0.56 -12.45
C ASN A 86 8.83 -1.11 -13.83
N SER A 87 8.37 -2.34 -14.12
CA SER A 87 8.34 -2.92 -15.47
C SER A 87 6.99 -3.60 -15.70
N PRO A 88 6.58 -3.83 -16.97
CA PRO A 88 5.34 -4.53 -17.26
C PRO A 88 5.22 -5.89 -16.55
N GLU A 89 6.32 -6.66 -16.50
CA GLU A 89 6.37 -7.99 -15.89
C GLU A 89 6.25 -7.91 -14.36
N LEU A 90 6.94 -6.94 -13.73
CA LEU A 90 6.86 -6.75 -12.28
C LEU A 90 5.47 -6.24 -11.88
N ARG A 91 4.90 -5.31 -12.63
CA ARG A 91 3.54 -4.82 -12.43
C ARG A 91 2.51 -5.94 -12.51
N ALA A 92 2.59 -6.79 -13.53
CA ALA A 92 1.71 -7.94 -13.67
C ALA A 92 1.83 -8.91 -12.49
N ALA A 93 3.05 -9.22 -12.03
CA ALA A 93 3.27 -10.09 -10.87
C ALA A 93 2.78 -9.45 -9.56
N TYR A 94 2.94 -8.14 -9.39
CA TYR A 94 2.42 -7.36 -8.27
C TYR A 94 0.89 -7.40 -8.24
N GLU A 95 0.25 -7.06 -9.36
CA GLU A 95 -1.22 -7.04 -9.49
C GLU A 95 -1.85 -8.42 -9.27
N ALA A 96 -1.21 -9.50 -9.70
CA ALA A 96 -1.65 -10.87 -9.44
C ALA A 96 -1.67 -11.25 -7.95
N CYS A 97 -0.89 -10.56 -7.11
CA CYS A 97 -0.86 -10.78 -5.66
C CYS A 97 -1.93 -9.96 -4.89
N LEU A 98 -2.39 -8.83 -5.44
CA LEU A 98 -3.32 -7.93 -4.73
C LEU A 98 -4.62 -8.62 -4.27
N PRO A 99 -5.34 -9.39 -5.13
CA PRO A 99 -6.55 -10.08 -4.69
C PRO A 99 -6.26 -11.13 -3.60
N LYS A 100 -5.14 -11.86 -3.69
CA LYS A 100 -4.73 -12.85 -2.70
C LYS A 100 -4.44 -12.24 -1.34
N LEU A 101 -3.78 -11.08 -1.32
CA LEU A 101 -3.51 -10.32 -0.10
C LEU A 101 -4.78 -9.73 0.49
N SER A 102 -5.66 -9.16 -0.34
CA SER A 102 -6.95 -8.60 0.10
C SER A 102 -7.85 -9.68 0.70
N GLU A 103 -7.93 -10.85 0.06
CA GLU A 103 -8.65 -12.01 0.58
C GLU A 103 -8.08 -12.46 1.92
N TYR A 104 -6.75 -12.66 2.01
CA TYR A 104 -6.07 -13.08 3.23
C TYR A 104 -6.34 -12.12 4.41
N TRP A 105 -6.19 -10.81 4.20
CA TRP A 105 -6.44 -9.85 5.29
C TRP A 105 -7.91 -9.79 5.69
N THR A 106 -8.84 -9.98 4.74
CA THR A 106 -10.26 -10.09 5.05
C THR A 106 -10.56 -11.35 5.88
N GLU A 107 -10.02 -12.51 5.48
CA GLU A 107 -10.13 -13.77 6.24
C GLU A 107 -9.61 -13.62 7.67
N ILE A 108 -8.43 -13.02 7.86
CA ILE A 108 -7.85 -12.81 9.19
C ILE A 108 -8.72 -11.85 10.01
N GLY A 109 -9.14 -10.72 9.44
CA GLY A 109 -9.94 -9.72 10.12
C GLY A 109 -11.35 -10.21 10.48
N GLN A 110 -11.87 -11.24 9.79
CA GLN A 110 -13.18 -11.86 10.03
C GLN A 110 -13.06 -13.25 10.68
N ASN A 111 -11.87 -13.63 11.16
CA ASN A 111 -11.64 -14.90 11.84
C ASN A 111 -12.16 -14.85 13.27
N LYS A 112 -13.37 -15.38 13.49
CA LYS A 112 -14.05 -15.36 14.78
C LYS A 112 -13.29 -16.09 15.88
N PRO A 113 -12.75 -17.32 15.68
CA PRO A 113 -11.93 -17.98 16.68
C PRO A 113 -10.69 -17.16 17.08
N LEU A 114 -10.06 -16.46 16.13
CA LEU A 114 -8.92 -15.61 16.41
C LEU A 114 -9.33 -14.38 17.24
N PHE A 115 -10.41 -13.72 16.89
CA PHE A 115 -10.99 -12.63 17.68
C PHE A 115 -11.30 -13.06 19.13
N GLU A 116 -11.93 -14.23 19.29
CA GLU A 116 -12.26 -14.78 20.60
C GLU A 116 -11.01 -15.08 21.42
N ALA A 117 -9.92 -15.58 20.81
CA ALA A 117 -8.64 -15.78 21.46
C ALA A 117 -8.02 -14.47 21.98
N TYR A 118 -8.04 -13.40 21.16
CA TYR A 118 -7.61 -12.07 21.59
C TYR A 118 -8.46 -11.50 22.71
N ALA A 119 -9.79 -11.65 22.61
CA ALA A 119 -10.71 -11.20 23.67
C ALA A 119 -10.49 -11.95 24.98
N ALA A 120 -10.28 -13.27 24.93
CA ALA A 120 -9.98 -14.08 26.10
C ALA A 120 -8.63 -13.69 26.74
N LEU A 121 -7.60 -13.46 25.93
CA LEU A 121 -6.29 -12.99 26.41
C LEU A 121 -6.41 -11.63 27.12
N ALA A 122 -7.18 -10.70 26.59
CA ALA A 122 -7.34 -9.36 27.15
C ALA A 122 -7.94 -9.35 28.58
N VAL A 123 -8.71 -10.39 28.93
CA VAL A 123 -9.33 -10.55 30.28
C VAL A 123 -8.71 -11.69 31.10
N SER A 124 -7.63 -12.29 30.61
CA SER A 124 -6.96 -13.40 31.27
C SER A 124 -6.21 -12.96 32.53
N PRO A 125 -5.88 -13.89 33.47
CA PRO A 125 -4.99 -13.56 34.59
C PRO A 125 -3.60 -13.04 34.17
N GLU A 126 -3.09 -13.46 33.02
CA GLU A 126 -1.82 -12.99 32.44
C GLU A 126 -1.86 -11.50 32.12
N SER A 127 -2.99 -11.01 31.62
CA SER A 127 -3.16 -9.61 31.23
C SER A 127 -3.04 -8.61 32.38
N ALA A 128 -3.22 -9.06 33.61
CA ALA A 128 -3.00 -8.24 34.79
C ALA A 128 -1.52 -7.80 34.96
N GLY A 129 -0.59 -8.58 34.39
CA GLY A 129 0.84 -8.27 34.37
C GLY A 129 1.30 -7.49 33.11
N PHE A 130 0.44 -7.21 32.17
CA PHE A 130 0.79 -6.52 30.94
C PHE A 130 1.11 -5.05 31.18
N ASP A 131 2.12 -4.55 30.46
CA ASP A 131 2.41 -3.14 30.39
C ASP A 131 1.36 -2.36 29.54
N ASP A 132 1.48 -1.02 29.50
CA ASP A 132 0.54 -0.19 28.77
C ASP A 132 0.62 -0.42 27.26
N GLY A 133 1.80 -0.75 26.70
CA GLY A 133 1.98 -1.08 25.30
C GLY A 133 1.24 -2.36 24.92
N GLN A 134 1.37 -3.40 25.71
CA GLN A 134 0.68 -4.68 25.51
C GLN A 134 -0.85 -4.53 25.60
N LYS A 135 -1.33 -3.77 26.59
CA LYS A 135 -2.76 -3.48 26.73
C LYS A 135 -3.30 -2.69 25.55
N THR A 136 -2.55 -1.69 25.10
CA THR A 136 -2.92 -0.87 23.92
C THR A 136 -2.94 -1.70 22.66
N LEU A 137 -1.96 -2.59 22.47
CA LEU A 137 -1.93 -3.49 21.29
C LEU A 137 -3.16 -4.40 21.27
N LEU A 138 -3.54 -5.01 22.39
CA LEU A 138 -4.75 -5.85 22.45
C LEU A 138 -6.02 -5.04 22.20
N ALA A 139 -6.13 -3.84 22.74
CA ALA A 139 -7.26 -2.94 22.48
C ALA A 139 -7.36 -2.57 20.99
N HIS A 140 -6.23 -2.27 20.37
CA HIS A 140 -6.16 -1.99 18.93
C HIS A 140 -6.51 -3.22 18.08
N ALA A 141 -5.99 -4.41 18.42
CA ALA A 141 -6.31 -5.64 17.71
C ALA A 141 -7.83 -5.92 17.74
N LEU A 142 -8.46 -5.83 18.92
CA LEU A 142 -9.91 -6.02 19.06
C LEU A 142 -10.74 -4.96 18.31
N ARG A 143 -10.28 -3.71 18.30
CA ARG A 143 -10.87 -2.66 17.47
C ARG A 143 -10.77 -3.01 15.99
N ASP A 144 -9.59 -3.44 15.52
CA ASP A 144 -9.30 -3.68 14.12
C ASP A 144 -10.09 -4.90 13.59
N PHE A 145 -10.34 -5.92 14.39
CA PHE A 145 -11.30 -6.98 14.07
C PHE A 145 -12.71 -6.43 13.82
N ARG A 146 -13.19 -5.49 14.66
CA ARG A 146 -14.51 -4.87 14.47
C ARG A 146 -14.53 -4.00 13.20
N LEU A 147 -13.47 -3.25 12.95
CA LEU A 147 -13.31 -2.47 11.71
C LEU A 147 -13.15 -3.35 10.46
N SER A 148 -12.82 -4.63 10.63
CA SER A 148 -12.82 -5.63 9.56
C SER A 148 -14.18 -6.34 9.39
N GLY A 149 -15.18 -5.92 10.16
CA GLY A 149 -16.56 -6.42 10.03
C GLY A 149 -16.82 -7.75 10.72
N ILE A 150 -16.05 -8.13 11.77
CA ILE A 150 -16.23 -9.39 12.50
C ILE A 150 -17.63 -9.53 13.11
N ASP A 151 -18.24 -8.42 13.50
CA ASP A 151 -19.57 -8.37 14.12
C ASP A 151 -20.71 -8.28 13.09
N LEU A 152 -20.42 -8.19 11.79
CA LEU A 152 -21.42 -8.09 10.74
C LEU A 152 -22.09 -9.44 10.45
N PRO A 153 -23.35 -9.44 9.99
CA PRO A 153 -23.99 -10.62 9.41
C PRO A 153 -23.20 -11.16 8.21
N GLU A 154 -23.26 -12.45 7.93
CA GLU A 154 -22.50 -13.11 6.88
C GLU A 154 -22.58 -12.42 5.50
N ALA A 155 -23.79 -12.03 5.08
CA ALA A 155 -23.99 -11.34 3.80
C ALA A 155 -23.26 -9.98 3.75
N GLU A 156 -23.19 -9.26 4.88
CA GLU A 156 -22.48 -7.99 4.99
C GLU A 156 -20.96 -8.19 5.09
N GLN A 157 -20.50 -9.28 5.73
CA GLN A 157 -19.09 -9.68 5.71
C GLN A 157 -18.60 -9.98 4.28
N GLN A 158 -19.41 -10.69 3.49
CA GLN A 158 -19.11 -10.94 2.07
C GLN A 158 -19.06 -9.62 1.28
N ARG A 159 -19.99 -8.68 1.54
CA ARG A 159 -19.98 -7.37 0.91
C ARG A 159 -18.73 -6.56 1.29
N TYR A 160 -18.34 -6.58 2.58
CA TYR A 160 -17.09 -5.98 3.05
C TYR A 160 -15.88 -6.50 2.25
N GLY A 161 -15.73 -7.82 2.13
CA GLY A 161 -14.64 -8.43 1.37
C GLY A 161 -14.64 -8.00 -0.10
N ALA A 162 -15.81 -7.95 -0.74
CA ALA A 162 -15.94 -7.48 -2.12
C ALA A 162 -15.54 -5.99 -2.27
N ILE A 163 -15.90 -5.13 -1.31
CA ILE A 163 -15.49 -3.71 -1.31
C ILE A 163 -13.97 -3.59 -1.15
N GLN A 164 -13.36 -4.34 -0.23
CA GLN A 164 -11.91 -4.32 -0.01
C GLN A 164 -11.13 -4.74 -1.27
N MET A 165 -11.60 -5.78 -1.95
CA MET A 165 -11.02 -6.25 -3.20
C MET A 165 -11.12 -5.18 -4.31
N GLN A 166 -12.28 -4.57 -4.49
CA GLN A 166 -12.50 -3.50 -5.46
C GLN A 166 -11.65 -2.26 -5.14
N LEU A 167 -11.57 -1.84 -3.88
CA LEU A 167 -10.72 -0.72 -3.45
C LEU A 167 -9.24 -1.00 -3.70
N SER A 168 -8.78 -2.24 -3.46
CA SER A 168 -7.40 -2.65 -3.74
C SER A 168 -7.08 -2.53 -5.24
N GLU A 169 -7.96 -3.01 -6.12
CA GLU A 169 -7.81 -2.90 -7.57
C GLU A 169 -7.82 -1.44 -8.04
N LEU A 170 -8.83 -0.66 -7.63
CA LEU A 170 -8.99 0.73 -8.04
C LEU A 170 -7.84 1.63 -7.57
N THR A 171 -7.34 1.44 -6.35
CA THR A 171 -6.22 2.22 -5.82
C THR A 171 -4.90 1.86 -6.49
N SER A 172 -4.69 0.59 -6.83
CA SER A 172 -3.55 0.16 -7.63
C SER A 172 -3.59 0.79 -9.03
N ARG A 173 -4.74 0.71 -9.69
CA ARG A 173 -4.95 1.33 -11.00
C ARG A 173 -4.75 2.85 -10.97
N PHE A 174 -5.26 3.52 -9.93
CA PHE A 174 -5.03 4.96 -9.73
C PHE A 174 -3.54 5.30 -9.66
N SER A 175 -2.77 4.53 -8.89
CA SER A 175 -1.33 4.74 -8.73
C SER A 175 -0.57 4.47 -10.03
N ASN A 176 -0.91 3.41 -10.75
CA ASN A 176 -0.31 3.07 -12.03
C ASN A 176 -0.59 4.13 -13.10
N GLN A 177 -1.83 4.63 -13.20
CA GLN A 177 -2.17 5.69 -14.15
C GLN A 177 -1.42 7.00 -13.85
N LEU A 178 -1.23 7.35 -12.57
CA LEU A 178 -0.42 8.51 -12.19
C LEU A 178 1.07 8.32 -12.54
N LEU A 179 1.62 7.13 -12.31
CA LEU A 179 3.00 6.79 -12.70
C LEU A 179 3.16 6.90 -14.22
N ASP A 180 2.27 6.26 -14.98
CA ASP A 180 2.30 6.26 -16.44
C ASP A 180 2.14 7.68 -17.00
N ALA A 181 1.22 8.49 -16.46
CA ALA A 181 1.07 9.89 -16.84
C ALA A 181 2.32 10.73 -16.56
N THR A 182 3.02 10.44 -15.45
CA THR A 182 4.27 11.12 -15.10
C THR A 182 5.39 10.77 -16.07
N GLN A 183 5.48 9.53 -16.50
CA GLN A 183 6.51 9.03 -17.42
C GLN A 183 6.22 9.33 -18.90
N ALA A 184 4.95 9.49 -19.27
CA ALA A 184 4.54 9.70 -20.66
C ALA A 184 4.89 11.09 -21.20
N TRP A 185 5.10 12.09 -20.34
CA TRP A 185 5.46 13.43 -20.75
C TRP A 185 6.93 13.71 -20.57
N THR A 186 7.57 14.15 -21.65
CA THR A 186 8.96 14.64 -21.62
C THR A 186 9.12 15.79 -22.58
N LYS A 187 10.05 16.70 -22.28
CA LYS A 187 10.45 17.78 -23.18
C LYS A 187 11.93 17.67 -23.49
N HIS A 188 12.24 17.42 -24.75
CA HIS A 188 13.61 17.37 -25.25
C HIS A 188 14.09 18.78 -25.60
N ILE A 189 15.26 19.18 -25.06
CA ILE A 189 15.89 20.48 -25.25
C ILE A 189 17.25 20.25 -25.95
N THR A 190 17.49 20.95 -27.03
CA THR A 190 18.76 20.93 -27.78
C THR A 190 19.48 22.27 -27.74
N ASP A 191 18.79 23.36 -27.37
CA ASP A 191 19.37 24.68 -27.21
C ASP A 191 19.67 24.94 -25.71
N GLU A 192 20.94 25.03 -25.36
CA GLU A 192 21.41 25.29 -24.00
C GLU A 192 20.84 26.61 -23.41
N SER A 193 20.55 27.60 -24.27
CA SER A 193 20.00 28.88 -23.82
C SER A 193 18.65 28.76 -23.12
N ALA A 194 17.86 27.73 -23.46
CA ALA A 194 16.58 27.43 -22.81
C ALA A 194 16.74 26.92 -21.35
N LEU A 195 17.95 26.55 -20.97
CA LEU A 195 18.29 26.09 -19.61
C LEU A 195 18.89 27.19 -18.73
N ALA A 196 18.82 28.45 -19.17
CA ALA A 196 19.32 29.58 -18.37
C ALA A 196 18.67 29.60 -16.99
N GLY A 197 19.47 29.90 -15.96
CA GLY A 197 19.08 29.88 -14.55
C GLY A 197 19.18 28.51 -13.87
N LEU A 198 19.17 27.40 -14.60
CA LEU A 198 19.27 26.06 -13.99
C LEU A 198 20.68 25.80 -13.41
N PRO A 199 20.78 25.22 -12.19
CA PRO A 199 22.04 24.78 -11.63
C PRO A 199 22.72 23.70 -12.48
N ASP A 200 24.05 23.63 -12.44
CA ASP A 200 24.85 22.64 -13.21
C ASP A 200 24.46 21.20 -12.86
N SER A 201 24.14 20.92 -11.60
CA SER A 201 23.67 19.58 -11.17
C SER A 201 22.36 19.18 -11.83
N ALA A 202 21.41 20.11 -11.97
CA ALA A 202 20.14 19.85 -12.63
C ALA A 202 20.34 19.63 -14.14
N ARG A 203 21.18 20.48 -14.80
CA ARG A 203 21.54 20.30 -16.19
C ARG A 203 22.24 18.97 -16.45
N ALA A 204 23.16 18.56 -15.57
CA ALA A 204 23.83 17.25 -15.67
C ALA A 204 22.86 16.08 -15.57
N GLN A 205 21.88 16.15 -14.65
CA GLN A 205 20.85 15.14 -14.50
C GLN A 205 19.96 15.04 -15.76
N MET A 206 19.55 16.17 -16.31
CA MET A 206 18.75 16.23 -17.54
C MET A 206 19.52 15.72 -18.76
N ALA A 207 20.83 15.99 -18.85
CA ALA A 207 21.70 15.44 -19.88
C ALA A 207 21.84 13.92 -19.76
N GLN A 208 22.01 13.41 -18.55
CA GLN A 208 22.03 11.97 -18.30
C GLN A 208 20.70 11.29 -18.67
N ALA A 209 19.56 11.95 -18.39
CA ALA A 209 18.25 11.46 -18.78
C ALA A 209 18.08 11.41 -20.31
N ALA A 210 18.58 12.41 -21.03
CA ALA A 210 18.60 12.41 -22.50
C ALA A 210 19.47 11.26 -23.04
N GLN A 211 20.71 11.12 -22.51
CA GLN A 211 21.64 10.07 -22.90
C GLN A 211 21.05 8.66 -22.68
N ALA A 212 20.32 8.43 -21.58
CA ALA A 212 19.67 7.15 -21.31
C ALA A 212 18.60 6.79 -22.36
N LYS A 213 18.09 7.77 -23.10
CA LYS A 213 17.16 7.61 -24.23
C LYS A 213 17.84 7.80 -25.60
N GLU A 214 19.16 7.76 -25.64
CA GLU A 214 19.95 7.94 -26.87
C GLU A 214 19.67 9.30 -27.59
N LEU A 215 19.39 10.35 -26.81
CA LEU A 215 19.14 11.70 -27.28
C LEU A 215 20.33 12.62 -26.95
N ASP A 216 20.67 13.54 -27.87
CA ASP A 216 21.60 14.64 -27.61
C ASP A 216 20.89 15.75 -26.81
N GLY A 217 21.65 16.52 -26.01
CA GLY A 217 21.11 17.64 -25.24
C GLY A 217 20.53 17.23 -23.90
N TRP A 218 19.34 17.69 -23.58
CA TRP A 218 18.72 17.55 -22.24
C TRP A 218 17.28 17.07 -22.34
N LEU A 219 16.86 16.27 -21.37
CA LEU A 219 15.50 15.79 -21.27
C LEU A 219 14.89 16.22 -19.92
N ILE A 220 13.85 17.04 -19.99
CA ILE A 220 13.03 17.42 -18.84
C ILE A 220 11.87 16.42 -18.74
N SER A 221 11.57 15.97 -17.51
CA SER A 221 10.47 15.06 -17.20
C SER A 221 9.55 15.63 -16.11
N LEU A 222 8.40 14.98 -15.87
CA LEU A 222 7.50 15.32 -14.78
C LEU A 222 7.89 14.66 -13.44
N GLU A 223 9.01 13.95 -13.39
CA GLU A 223 9.56 13.48 -12.12
C GLU A 223 9.94 14.66 -11.23
N PHE A 224 9.66 14.54 -9.92
CA PHE A 224 9.75 15.66 -9.00
C PHE A 224 11.11 16.39 -9.03
N PRO A 225 12.28 15.72 -9.08
CA PRO A 225 13.58 16.44 -9.13
C PRO A 225 13.73 17.30 -10.38
N SER A 226 13.30 16.82 -11.56
CA SER A 226 13.33 17.57 -12.81
C SER A 226 12.34 18.74 -12.79
N TYR A 227 11.08 18.47 -12.38
CA TYR A 227 10.05 19.49 -12.23
C TYR A 227 10.47 20.60 -11.25
N TYR A 228 10.92 20.22 -10.06
CA TYR A 228 11.31 21.17 -9.02
C TYR A 228 12.47 22.08 -9.46
N ALA A 229 13.47 21.52 -10.13
CA ALA A 229 14.61 22.29 -10.61
C ALA A 229 14.18 23.37 -11.63
N VAL A 230 13.35 23.00 -12.62
CA VAL A 230 12.85 23.95 -13.63
C VAL A 230 11.97 25.01 -12.98
N MET A 231 11.02 24.62 -12.13
CA MET A 231 10.09 25.56 -11.50
C MET A 231 10.79 26.56 -10.59
N THR A 232 11.90 26.15 -9.95
CA THR A 232 12.62 26.98 -8.98
C THR A 232 13.65 27.90 -9.65
N TYR A 233 14.33 27.42 -10.70
CA TYR A 233 15.55 28.08 -11.16
C TYR A 233 15.53 28.53 -12.64
N ALA A 234 14.71 27.91 -13.50
CA ALA A 234 14.71 28.30 -14.92
C ALA A 234 14.29 29.75 -15.12
N ASP A 235 15.04 30.51 -15.91
CA ASP A 235 14.70 31.89 -16.27
C ASP A 235 13.52 31.94 -17.25
N ASP A 236 13.37 30.94 -18.13
CA ASP A 236 12.30 30.88 -19.13
C ASP A 236 10.95 30.63 -18.46
N ARG A 237 10.11 31.69 -18.45
CA ARG A 237 8.75 31.65 -17.91
C ARG A 237 7.82 30.74 -18.71
N ALA A 238 7.96 30.68 -20.02
CA ALA A 238 7.12 29.86 -20.87
C ALA A 238 7.37 28.36 -20.64
N LEU A 239 8.65 27.99 -20.43
CA LEU A 239 9.03 26.65 -20.04
C LEU A 239 8.42 26.26 -18.69
N ARG A 240 8.47 27.14 -17.68
CA ARG A 240 7.84 26.90 -16.38
C ARG A 240 6.33 26.74 -16.50
N GLU A 241 5.63 27.58 -17.30
CA GLU A 241 4.20 27.50 -17.51
C GLU A 241 3.77 26.19 -18.18
N GLU A 242 4.50 25.77 -19.22
CA GLU A 242 4.25 24.49 -19.89
C GLU A 242 4.44 23.30 -18.94
N LEU A 243 5.52 23.30 -18.18
CA LEU A 243 5.82 22.23 -17.23
C LEU A 243 4.82 22.21 -16.06
N TYR A 244 4.42 23.37 -15.56
CA TYR A 244 3.41 23.50 -14.53
C TYR A 244 2.06 22.93 -15.00
N ALA A 245 1.62 23.32 -16.20
CA ALA A 245 0.38 22.81 -16.78
C ALA A 245 0.44 21.28 -16.93
N ALA A 246 1.53 20.75 -17.49
CA ALA A 246 1.70 19.30 -17.67
C ALA A 246 1.72 18.55 -16.33
N TYR A 247 2.37 19.11 -15.30
CA TYR A 247 2.48 18.50 -13.97
C TYR A 247 1.14 18.50 -13.22
N CYS A 248 0.43 19.62 -13.23
CA CYS A 248 -0.82 19.78 -12.47
C CYS A 248 -2.00 19.03 -13.10
N THR A 249 -1.94 18.74 -14.41
CA THR A 249 -2.99 18.01 -15.13
C THR A 249 -2.69 16.54 -15.37
N ARG A 250 -1.65 15.99 -14.70
CA ARG A 250 -1.35 14.56 -14.80
C ARG A 250 -2.54 13.71 -14.38
N ALA A 251 -2.74 12.61 -15.06
CA ALA A 251 -3.81 11.64 -14.81
C ALA A 251 -5.20 12.29 -14.69
N SER A 252 -5.50 13.24 -15.57
CA SER A 252 -6.80 13.91 -15.66
C SER A 252 -7.33 13.97 -17.10
N ASP A 253 -8.51 14.52 -17.25
CA ASP A 253 -9.15 14.82 -18.54
C ASP A 253 -8.62 16.10 -19.22
N GLN A 254 -7.56 16.71 -18.64
CA GLN A 254 -6.98 17.98 -19.12
C GLN A 254 -5.48 17.85 -19.40
N GLY A 255 -4.92 18.89 -20.03
CA GLY A 255 -3.49 19.01 -20.31
C GLY A 255 -3.00 18.19 -21.51
N PRO A 256 -1.67 18.01 -21.63
CA PRO A 256 -1.05 17.42 -22.82
C PRO A 256 -1.50 15.97 -23.12
N ASN A 257 -1.80 15.19 -22.07
CA ASN A 257 -2.22 13.79 -22.17
C ASN A 257 -3.69 13.61 -21.73
N ALA A 258 -4.54 14.63 -21.98
CA ALA A 258 -5.94 14.66 -21.58
C ALA A 258 -6.67 13.33 -21.89
N GLY A 259 -7.28 12.73 -20.89
CA GLY A 259 -8.08 11.50 -21.02
C GLY A 259 -7.29 10.19 -21.20
N GLN A 260 -5.97 10.25 -21.44
CA GLN A 260 -5.19 9.04 -21.67
C GLN A 260 -5.00 8.21 -20.38
N PHE A 261 -4.84 8.89 -19.25
CA PHE A 261 -4.60 8.29 -17.92
C PHE A 261 -5.58 8.85 -16.88
N ASP A 262 -6.80 9.18 -17.27
CA ASP A 262 -7.73 9.91 -16.41
C ASP A 262 -8.16 9.12 -15.18
N ASN A 263 -7.81 9.64 -14.01
CA ASN A 263 -8.19 9.11 -12.69
C ASN A 263 -9.54 9.64 -12.18
N GLY A 264 -10.18 10.58 -12.85
CA GLY A 264 -11.48 11.15 -12.43
C GLY A 264 -12.52 10.08 -12.15
N PRO A 265 -12.81 9.17 -13.11
CA PRO A 265 -13.78 8.08 -12.89
C PRO A 265 -13.38 7.09 -11.79
N LEU A 266 -12.07 6.90 -11.55
CA LEU A 266 -11.60 6.04 -10.44
C LEU A 266 -11.82 6.71 -9.09
N MET A 267 -11.62 8.03 -8.99
CA MET A 267 -11.87 8.78 -7.76
C MET A 267 -13.34 8.68 -7.33
N GLU A 268 -14.29 8.82 -8.25
CA GLU A 268 -15.71 8.67 -7.97
C GLU A 268 -16.02 7.27 -7.41
N GLN A 269 -15.56 6.22 -8.09
CA GLN A 269 -15.77 4.83 -7.65
C GLN A 269 -15.14 4.55 -6.28
N ILE A 270 -13.93 5.04 -6.03
CA ILE A 270 -13.25 4.89 -4.74
C ILE A 270 -14.03 5.59 -3.62
N LEU A 271 -14.54 6.81 -3.88
CA LEU A 271 -15.32 7.56 -2.90
C LEU A 271 -16.65 6.89 -2.58
N ASP A 272 -17.35 6.37 -3.59
CA ASP A 272 -18.60 5.63 -3.40
C ASP A 272 -18.39 4.36 -2.57
N LEU A 273 -17.37 3.56 -2.89
CA LEU A 273 -17.04 2.34 -2.14
C LEU A 273 -16.60 2.65 -0.71
N ARG A 274 -15.82 3.71 -0.49
CA ARG A 274 -15.43 4.16 0.85
C ARG A 274 -16.62 4.61 1.68
N GLN A 275 -17.57 5.31 1.07
CA GLN A 275 -18.80 5.72 1.76
C GLN A 275 -19.69 4.52 2.09
N GLU A 276 -19.80 3.55 1.17
CA GLU A 276 -20.51 2.30 1.42
C GLU A 276 -19.86 1.51 2.57
N LEU A 277 -18.53 1.38 2.55
CA LEU A 277 -17.76 0.70 3.60
C LEU A 277 -18.01 1.34 4.98
N ALA A 278 -17.98 2.67 5.05
CA ALA A 278 -18.22 3.38 6.30
C ALA A 278 -19.61 3.07 6.87
N ARG A 279 -20.64 3.14 6.03
CA ARG A 279 -22.02 2.84 6.44
C ARG A 279 -22.21 1.39 6.85
N LEU A 280 -21.56 0.47 6.14
CA LEU A 280 -21.57 -0.95 6.47
C LEU A 280 -21.02 -1.22 7.89
N LEU A 281 -20.01 -0.47 8.29
CA LEU A 281 -19.37 -0.54 9.61
C LEU A 281 -20.01 0.38 10.68
N GLY A 282 -21.15 1.04 10.36
CA GLY A 282 -21.90 1.87 11.29
C GLY A 282 -21.40 3.31 11.46
N PHE A 283 -20.57 3.81 10.54
CA PHE A 283 -20.12 5.20 10.48
C PHE A 283 -20.97 6.02 9.49
N ASP A 284 -21.20 7.28 9.79
CA ASP A 284 -21.92 8.16 8.87
C ASP A 284 -21.06 8.52 7.65
N HIS A 285 -19.75 8.70 7.86
CA HIS A 285 -18.80 9.11 6.82
C HIS A 285 -17.49 8.33 6.87
N TYR A 286 -16.85 8.17 5.70
CA TYR A 286 -15.53 7.51 5.61
C TYR A 286 -14.45 8.24 6.44
N SER A 287 -14.54 9.55 6.62
CA SER A 287 -13.61 10.30 7.49
C SER A 287 -13.63 9.79 8.93
N GLU A 288 -14.79 9.46 9.49
CA GLU A 288 -14.93 8.91 10.84
C GLU A 288 -14.34 7.51 10.92
N LEU A 289 -14.67 6.62 9.97
CA LEU A 289 -14.04 5.30 9.85
C LEU A 289 -12.51 5.43 9.78
N SER A 290 -12.02 6.35 8.96
CA SER A 290 -10.59 6.59 8.79
C SER A 290 -9.91 7.09 10.07
N LEU A 291 -10.61 7.87 10.90
CA LEU A 291 -10.08 8.38 12.17
C LEU A 291 -10.12 7.35 13.29
N ALA A 292 -10.96 6.31 13.22
CA ALA A 292 -11.09 5.30 14.27
C ALA A 292 -9.77 4.64 14.68
N SER A 293 -8.75 4.62 13.81
CA SER A 293 -7.41 4.08 14.08
C SER A 293 -6.31 5.16 14.14
N LYS A 294 -6.66 6.46 14.20
CA LYS A 294 -5.71 7.57 14.16
C LYS A 294 -5.69 8.35 15.46
N MET A 295 -4.77 9.31 15.56
CA MET A 295 -4.59 10.14 16.77
C MET A 295 -5.68 11.21 16.93
N ALA A 296 -6.25 11.73 15.84
CA ALA A 296 -7.34 12.71 15.91
C ALA A 296 -8.64 12.00 16.33
N GLU A 297 -9.34 12.56 17.29
CA GLU A 297 -10.53 11.96 17.90
C GLU A 297 -11.81 12.18 17.08
N SER A 298 -11.87 13.25 16.28
CA SER A 298 -13.04 13.55 15.46
C SER A 298 -12.71 14.34 14.19
N THR A 299 -13.65 14.36 13.24
CA THR A 299 -13.56 15.17 12.03
C THR A 299 -13.53 16.67 12.34
N GLU A 300 -14.28 17.11 13.37
CA GLU A 300 -14.30 18.49 13.83
C GLU A 300 -12.92 18.92 14.36
N GLN A 301 -12.24 18.05 15.11
CA GLN A 301 -10.89 18.33 15.59
C GLN A 301 -9.91 18.55 14.43
N VAL A 302 -10.00 17.72 13.37
CA VAL A 302 -9.16 17.87 12.18
C VAL A 302 -9.46 19.16 11.44
N LEU A 303 -10.75 19.53 11.29
CA LEU A 303 -11.15 20.76 10.60
C LEU A 303 -10.81 22.03 11.40
N HIS A 304 -10.74 21.91 12.72
CA HIS A 304 -10.39 23.03 13.60
C HIS A 304 -8.88 23.28 13.68
N PHE A 305 -8.07 22.26 13.49
CA PHE A 305 -6.62 22.34 13.45
C PHE A 305 -6.11 23.08 12.21
#